data_e45d07cec7fb9482d437d11389bc1812
#
_entry.id   e45d07cec7fb9482d437d11389bc1812
#
_cell.length_a   1.000
_cell.length_b   1.000
_cell.length_c   1.000
_cell.angle_alpha   90.00
_cell.angle_beta   90.00
_cell.angle_gamma   90.00
#
_symmetry.space_group_name_H-M   'P 1'
#
loop_
_entity.id
_entity.type
_entity.pdbx_description
1 polymer ?
#
loop_
_entity_poly.entity_id
_entity_poly.type
_entity_poly.pdbx_seq_one_letter_code
_entity_poly.pdbx_strand_id
1 'polypeptide(L)'
;MSLLHTLRRGLLIALASLPLLAVATPSAHEVVKSTTDQLLGDLKANKAAYQQNPQSFYDTLERILGPVVDSEGISRSIMTVKYSRGASDAQLKRFEENFKRSLMQFYGNALLEYDNQGIRVLPAKAEGAERASVGMEVTDNKGVVYPVSYTMVQLDGQWKLRNVIINGINVGKLFRDQFADSMQRNGNNLDKTIDGWAEVVAKAKDSAEGQQASGQ
;
A
#
# COMPACT_ATOMS: atom_id res chain seq x y z
N MET A 1 -68.67 -7.72 52.59
CA MET A 1 -68.28 -8.85 51.71
C MET A 1 -67.70 -8.21 50.48
N SER A 2 -66.39 -8.14 50.43
CA SER A 2 -65.64 -7.38 49.43
C SER A 2 -64.79 -8.32 48.57
N LEU A 3 -65.00 -8.35 47.29
CA LEU A 3 -64.21 -9.09 46.31
C LEU A 3 -63.14 -8.19 45.73
N LEU A 4 -61.91 -8.39 46.13
CA LEU A 4 -60.73 -7.75 45.55
C LEU A 4 -60.36 -8.46 44.27
N HIS A 5 -60.51 -7.79 43.14
CA HIS A 5 -59.99 -8.23 41.86
C HIS A 5 -58.57 -7.69 41.66
N THR A 6 -57.57 -8.56 41.75
CA THR A 6 -56.19 -8.31 41.43
C THR A 6 -56.00 -8.39 39.90
N LEU A 7 -55.85 -7.22 39.26
CA LEU A 7 -55.42 -7.13 37.84
C LEU A 7 -53.90 -7.30 37.78
N ARG A 8 -53.44 -8.47 37.36
CA ARG A 8 -52.06 -8.68 36.96
C ARG A 8 -51.83 -8.06 35.56
N ARG A 9 -51.23 -6.88 35.53
CA ARG A 9 -50.72 -6.31 34.29
C ARG A 9 -49.43 -7.01 33.86
N GLY A 10 -49.51 -7.93 32.89
CA GLY A 10 -48.39 -8.50 32.21
C GLY A 10 -47.72 -7.45 31.30
N LEU A 11 -46.54 -6.97 31.67
CA LEU A 11 -45.71 -6.10 30.83
C LEU A 11 -44.98 -6.97 29.80
N LEU A 12 -45.50 -7.05 28.58
CA LEU A 12 -44.80 -7.64 27.43
C LEU A 12 -43.69 -6.68 26.99
N ILE A 13 -42.45 -6.98 27.38
CA ILE A 13 -41.26 -6.32 26.82
C ILE A 13 -41.03 -6.93 25.45
N ALA A 14 -41.44 -6.21 24.41
CA ALA A 14 -41.05 -6.51 23.04
C ALA A 14 -39.58 -6.12 22.89
N LEU A 15 -38.66 -7.07 22.94
CA LEU A 15 -37.26 -6.89 22.56
C LEU A 15 -37.26 -6.65 21.03
N ALA A 16 -37.19 -5.39 20.63
CA ALA A 16 -36.95 -5.02 19.25
C ALA A 16 -35.50 -5.43 18.89
N SER A 17 -35.34 -6.61 18.28
CA SER A 17 -34.10 -7.02 17.65
C SER A 17 -33.83 -6.12 16.44
N LEU A 18 -33.08 -5.03 16.65
CA LEU A 18 -32.54 -4.25 15.54
C LEU A 18 -31.56 -5.14 14.80
N PRO A 19 -31.74 -5.38 13.49
CA PRO A 19 -30.72 -6.07 12.71
C PRO A 19 -29.46 -5.20 12.73
N LEU A 20 -28.37 -5.71 13.33
CA LEU A 20 -27.04 -5.15 13.09
C LEU A 20 -26.81 -5.30 11.58
N LEU A 21 -26.86 -4.18 10.86
CA LEU A 21 -26.35 -4.11 9.49
C LEU A 21 -24.84 -4.38 9.58
N ALA A 22 -24.43 -5.62 9.37
CA ALA A 22 -23.03 -5.96 9.18
C ALA A 22 -22.58 -5.21 7.92
N VAL A 23 -21.83 -4.11 8.10
CA VAL A 23 -21.13 -3.46 7.00
C VAL A 23 -20.11 -4.48 6.52
N ALA A 24 -20.34 -5.03 5.34
CA ALA A 24 -19.41 -5.99 4.74
C ALA A 24 -18.05 -5.29 4.55
N THR A 25 -16.99 -5.92 5.05
CA THR A 25 -15.62 -5.43 4.82
C THR A 25 -15.37 -5.44 3.30
N PRO A 26 -14.88 -4.34 2.70
CA PRO A 26 -14.60 -4.33 1.28
C PRO A 26 -13.59 -5.41 0.91
N SER A 27 -13.74 -6.00 -0.27
CA SER A 27 -12.79 -6.97 -0.84
C SER A 27 -11.44 -6.32 -1.15
N ALA A 28 -10.38 -7.10 -1.31
CA ALA A 28 -9.07 -6.60 -1.74
C ALA A 28 -9.15 -5.85 -3.08
N HIS A 29 -9.97 -6.37 -4.01
CA HIS A 29 -10.21 -5.72 -5.29
C HIS A 29 -10.88 -4.34 -5.13
N GLU A 30 -11.91 -4.23 -4.31
CA GLU A 30 -12.59 -2.95 -4.04
C GLU A 30 -11.66 -1.94 -3.37
N VAL A 31 -10.81 -2.37 -2.43
CA VAL A 31 -9.80 -1.51 -1.81
C VAL A 31 -8.83 -0.95 -2.85
N VAL A 32 -8.25 -1.80 -3.71
CA VAL A 32 -7.33 -1.34 -4.76
C VAL A 32 -8.04 -0.43 -5.74
N LYS A 33 -9.24 -0.79 -6.19
CA LYS A 33 -10.01 0.02 -7.15
C LYS A 33 -10.36 1.39 -6.58
N SER A 34 -10.95 1.45 -5.40
CA SER A 34 -11.36 2.72 -4.78
C SER A 34 -10.17 3.63 -4.48
N THR A 35 -9.05 3.06 -4.00
CA THR A 35 -7.82 3.81 -3.75
C THR A 35 -7.22 4.36 -5.05
N THR A 36 -7.22 3.57 -6.12
CA THR A 36 -6.78 4.01 -7.45
C THR A 36 -7.65 5.14 -7.97
N ASP A 37 -8.97 4.97 -7.93
CA ASP A 37 -9.92 5.99 -8.40
C ASP A 37 -9.77 7.30 -7.61
N GLN A 38 -9.59 7.21 -6.29
CA GLN A 38 -9.35 8.37 -5.42
C GLN A 38 -8.05 9.09 -5.76
N LEU A 39 -6.96 8.34 -5.95
CA LEU A 39 -5.65 8.90 -6.29
C LEU A 39 -5.68 9.60 -7.65
N LEU A 40 -6.25 8.95 -8.67
CA LEU A 40 -6.34 9.52 -10.01
C LEU A 40 -7.27 10.74 -10.06
N GLY A 41 -8.37 10.71 -9.31
CA GLY A 41 -9.29 11.84 -9.19
C GLY A 41 -8.64 13.05 -8.53
N ASP A 42 -7.91 12.83 -7.43
CA ASP A 42 -7.18 13.87 -6.72
C ASP A 42 -6.04 14.44 -7.58
N LEU A 43 -5.25 13.58 -8.23
CA LEU A 43 -4.18 14.00 -9.14
C LEU A 43 -4.71 14.84 -10.30
N LYS A 44 -5.81 14.43 -10.93
CA LYS A 44 -6.44 15.19 -12.00
C LYS A 44 -6.92 16.57 -11.57
N ALA A 45 -7.48 16.67 -10.36
CA ALA A 45 -8.00 17.93 -9.83
C ALA A 45 -6.90 18.90 -9.41
N ASN A 46 -5.75 18.40 -8.91
CA ASN A 46 -4.75 19.19 -8.21
C ASN A 46 -3.37 19.21 -8.90
N LYS A 47 -3.21 18.61 -10.10
CA LYS A 47 -1.91 18.44 -10.80
C LYS A 47 -1.08 19.72 -10.84
N ALA A 48 -1.69 20.85 -11.24
CA ALA A 48 -0.98 22.13 -11.34
C ALA A 48 -0.47 22.65 -9.98
N ALA A 49 -1.24 22.44 -8.91
CA ALA A 49 -0.82 22.80 -7.56
C ALA A 49 0.32 21.92 -7.06
N TYR A 50 0.28 20.63 -7.36
CA TYR A 50 1.34 19.66 -7.01
C TYR A 50 2.66 19.94 -7.76
N GLN A 51 2.60 20.38 -9.02
CA GLN A 51 3.78 20.79 -9.77
C GLN A 51 4.47 22.01 -9.16
N GLN A 52 3.70 22.92 -8.55
CA GLN A 52 4.23 24.08 -7.84
C GLN A 52 4.72 23.75 -6.43
N ASN A 53 4.10 22.78 -5.78
CA ASN A 53 4.44 22.33 -4.43
C ASN A 53 4.42 20.78 -4.34
N PRO A 54 5.52 20.10 -4.72
CA PRO A 54 5.61 18.65 -4.66
C PRO A 54 5.37 18.06 -3.27
N GLN A 55 5.65 18.80 -2.17
CA GLN A 55 5.39 18.33 -0.82
C GLN A 55 3.91 18.09 -0.58
N SER A 56 3.03 18.95 -1.08
CA SER A 56 1.58 18.75 -0.95
C SER A 56 1.08 17.50 -1.67
N PHE A 57 1.76 17.08 -2.74
CA PHE A 57 1.49 15.81 -3.39
C PHE A 57 1.92 14.61 -2.52
N TYR A 58 3.09 14.68 -1.89
CA TYR A 58 3.56 13.62 -1.01
C TYR A 58 2.67 13.45 0.22
N ASP A 59 2.19 14.54 0.79
CA ASP A 59 1.22 14.53 1.89
C ASP A 59 -0.11 13.89 1.45
N THR A 60 -0.54 14.15 0.23
CA THR A 60 -1.73 13.51 -0.36
C THR A 60 -1.52 12.03 -0.61
N LEU A 61 -0.36 11.61 -1.13
CA LEU A 61 -0.03 10.19 -1.27
C LEU A 61 -0.06 9.47 0.08
N GLU A 62 0.53 10.04 1.12
CA GLU A 62 0.50 9.45 2.47
C GLU A 62 -0.94 9.36 3.01
N ARG A 63 -1.75 10.37 2.80
CA ARG A 63 -3.17 10.38 3.22
C ARG A 63 -4.00 9.32 2.51
N ILE A 64 -3.78 9.10 1.21
CA ILE A 64 -4.56 8.14 0.39
C ILE A 64 -4.02 6.72 0.54
N LEU A 65 -2.70 6.54 0.45
CA LEU A 65 -2.06 5.22 0.44
C LEU A 65 -1.73 4.70 1.83
N GLY A 66 -1.41 5.57 2.79
CA GLY A 66 -1.04 5.18 4.16
C GLY A 66 -2.03 4.20 4.80
N PRO A 67 -3.36 4.44 4.73
CA PRO A 67 -4.35 3.51 5.30
C PRO A 67 -4.40 2.13 4.64
N VAL A 68 -3.91 1.98 3.40
CA VAL A 68 -4.03 0.73 2.62
C VAL A 68 -2.70 0.04 2.36
N VAL A 69 -1.58 0.60 2.82
CA VAL A 69 -0.25 0.02 2.68
C VAL A 69 0.22 -0.53 4.04
N ASP A 70 0.71 -1.77 4.04
CA ASP A 70 1.36 -2.37 5.20
C ASP A 70 2.86 -1.99 5.20
N SER A 71 3.14 -0.75 5.53
CA SER A 71 4.51 -0.21 5.48
C SER A 71 5.46 -0.89 6.47
N GLU A 72 4.99 -1.24 7.66
CA GLU A 72 5.78 -1.99 8.62
C GLU A 72 6.13 -3.39 8.10
N GLY A 73 5.13 -4.14 7.62
CA GLY A 73 5.35 -5.48 7.10
C GLY A 73 6.21 -5.51 5.84
N ILE A 74 6.10 -4.50 4.97
CA ILE A 74 6.99 -4.32 3.81
C ILE A 74 8.42 -4.07 4.28
N SER A 75 8.64 -3.13 5.20
CA SER A 75 9.95 -2.76 5.73
C SER A 75 10.63 -3.95 6.40
N ARG A 76 9.92 -4.68 7.26
CA ARG A 76 10.43 -5.92 7.87
C ARG A 76 10.77 -7.00 6.84
N SER A 77 9.97 -7.11 5.76
CA SER A 77 10.22 -8.06 4.67
C SER A 77 11.47 -7.71 3.86
N ILE A 78 11.73 -6.41 3.64
CA ILE A 78 12.94 -5.92 2.97
C ILE A 78 14.17 -6.17 3.83
N MET A 79 14.14 -5.83 5.11
CA MET A 79 15.24 -6.09 6.05
C MET A 79 15.49 -7.58 6.27
N THR A 80 14.53 -8.44 5.96
CA THR A 80 14.49 -9.87 6.30
C THR A 80 14.55 -10.13 7.80
N VAL A 81 14.21 -11.36 8.20
CA VAL A 81 14.30 -11.79 9.62
C VAL A 81 15.73 -11.69 10.15
N LYS A 82 16.72 -11.87 9.28
CA LYS A 82 18.15 -11.81 9.66
C LYS A 82 18.52 -10.47 10.30
N TYR A 83 18.01 -9.36 9.79
CA TYR A 83 18.36 -8.02 10.26
C TYR A 83 17.26 -7.39 11.10
N SER A 84 15.99 -7.65 10.80
CA SER A 84 14.87 -7.05 11.52
C SER A 84 14.69 -7.61 12.95
N ARG A 85 15.07 -8.87 13.20
CA ARG A 85 14.94 -9.47 14.54
C ARG A 85 15.81 -8.80 15.59
N GLY A 86 17.01 -8.34 15.23
CA GLY A 86 17.95 -7.67 16.12
C GLY A 86 17.86 -6.14 16.09
N ALA A 87 16.98 -5.58 15.23
CA ALA A 87 16.79 -4.14 15.14
C ALA A 87 15.92 -3.64 16.31
N SER A 88 16.24 -2.46 16.82
CA SER A 88 15.36 -1.75 17.75
C SER A 88 14.12 -1.20 17.03
N ASP A 89 13.05 -0.92 17.78
CA ASP A 89 11.85 -0.30 17.24
C ASP A 89 12.16 1.06 16.58
N ALA A 90 13.10 1.83 17.15
CA ALA A 90 13.56 3.09 16.57
C ALA A 90 14.25 2.88 15.20
N GLN A 91 15.06 1.83 15.05
CA GLN A 91 15.69 1.50 13.77
C GLN A 91 14.68 1.03 12.73
N LEU A 92 13.72 0.19 13.13
CA LEU A 92 12.63 -0.27 12.23
C LEU A 92 11.81 0.91 11.73
N LYS A 93 11.38 1.79 12.62
CA LYS A 93 10.61 2.98 12.28
C LYS A 93 11.40 3.94 11.38
N ARG A 94 12.68 4.19 11.70
CA ARG A 94 13.56 5.03 10.89
C ARG A 94 13.76 4.45 9.48
N PHE A 95 13.90 3.13 9.35
CA PHE A 95 13.96 2.49 8.04
C PHE A 95 12.66 2.65 7.27
N GLU A 96 11.51 2.41 7.89
CA GLU A 96 10.20 2.58 7.26
C GLU A 96 10.00 4.01 6.74
N GLU A 97 10.33 5.02 7.55
CA GLU A 97 10.23 6.43 7.17
C GLU A 97 11.18 6.77 6.02
N ASN A 98 12.44 6.32 6.07
CA ASN A 98 13.41 6.54 5.01
C ASN A 98 13.00 5.84 3.71
N PHE A 99 12.44 4.62 3.80
CA PHE A 99 11.96 3.88 2.65
C PHE A 99 10.78 4.60 1.99
N LYS A 100 9.74 4.97 2.74
CA LYS A 100 8.60 5.73 2.23
C LYS A 100 9.03 7.05 1.57
N ARG A 101 9.86 7.83 2.26
CA ARG A 101 10.37 9.11 1.75
C ARG A 101 11.15 8.92 0.45
N SER A 102 12.01 7.93 0.38
CA SER A 102 12.80 7.64 -0.83
C SER A 102 11.91 7.24 -2.00
N LEU A 103 10.90 6.38 -1.77
CA LEU A 103 9.95 6.03 -2.83
C LEU A 103 9.21 7.26 -3.35
N MET A 104 8.73 8.13 -2.48
CA MET A 104 8.05 9.37 -2.88
C MET A 104 8.98 10.30 -3.66
N GLN A 105 10.21 10.48 -3.19
CA GLN A 105 11.19 11.36 -3.83
C GLN A 105 11.57 10.89 -5.24
N PHE A 106 11.77 9.59 -5.45
CA PHE A 106 12.29 9.07 -6.71
C PHE A 106 11.20 8.61 -7.69
N TYR A 107 10.01 8.23 -7.20
CA TYR A 107 8.91 7.76 -8.05
C TYR A 107 7.69 8.68 -8.05
N GLY A 108 7.56 9.59 -7.08
CA GLY A 108 6.43 10.53 -7.00
C GLY A 108 6.34 11.45 -8.23
N ASN A 109 7.48 11.91 -8.75
CA ASN A 109 7.50 12.75 -9.94
C ASN A 109 6.96 12.02 -11.18
N ALA A 110 7.25 10.75 -11.33
CA ALA A 110 6.71 9.95 -12.44
C ALA A 110 5.17 9.88 -12.41
N LEU A 111 4.56 9.86 -11.22
CA LEU A 111 3.11 9.96 -11.07
C LEU A 111 2.58 11.35 -11.42
N LEU A 112 3.33 12.43 -11.11
CA LEU A 112 2.95 13.79 -11.50
C LEU A 112 3.02 14.01 -13.02
N GLU A 113 3.96 13.36 -13.68
CA GLU A 113 4.11 13.41 -15.15
C GLU A 113 3.08 12.53 -15.87
N TYR A 114 2.43 11.60 -15.14
CA TYR A 114 1.44 10.71 -15.73
C TYR A 114 0.23 11.50 -16.27
N ASP A 115 -0.07 11.32 -17.55
CA ASP A 115 -1.10 12.04 -18.31
C ASP A 115 -2.32 11.17 -18.66
N ASN A 116 -2.72 10.29 -17.75
CA ASN A 116 -3.98 9.54 -17.85
C ASN A 116 -4.13 8.69 -19.13
N GLN A 117 -3.01 8.09 -19.60
CA GLN A 117 -3.00 7.21 -20.76
C GLN A 117 -3.80 5.90 -20.53
N GLY A 118 -3.95 5.50 -19.29
CA GLY A 118 -4.83 4.39 -18.88
C GLY A 118 -4.27 3.65 -17.67
N ILE A 119 -5.02 3.68 -16.58
CA ILE A 119 -4.85 2.75 -15.46
C ILE A 119 -6.14 1.97 -15.34
N ARG A 120 -6.05 0.64 -15.39
CA ARG A 120 -7.20 -0.25 -15.35
C ARG A 120 -7.00 -1.34 -14.32
N VAL A 121 -7.79 -1.32 -13.25
CA VAL A 121 -7.87 -2.45 -12.33
C VAL A 121 -8.60 -3.60 -13.03
N LEU A 122 -7.97 -4.77 -13.08
CA LEU A 122 -8.51 -5.94 -13.77
C LEU A 122 -9.66 -6.55 -12.95
N PRO A 123 -10.55 -7.32 -13.59
CA PRO A 123 -11.66 -7.99 -12.89
C PRO A 123 -11.19 -8.78 -11.68
N ALA A 124 -12.01 -8.78 -10.64
CA ALA A 124 -11.74 -9.51 -9.41
C ALA A 124 -11.52 -11.00 -9.71
N LYS A 125 -10.52 -11.58 -9.05
CA LYS A 125 -10.29 -13.03 -8.99
C LYS A 125 -10.74 -13.56 -7.64
N ALA A 126 -10.81 -14.88 -7.50
CA ALA A 126 -11.09 -15.49 -6.22
C ALA A 126 -10.04 -15.04 -5.18
N GLU A 127 -10.52 -14.57 -4.03
CA GLU A 127 -9.70 -14.11 -2.92
C GLU A 127 -9.61 -15.22 -1.87
N GLY A 128 -8.42 -15.42 -1.31
CA GLY A 128 -8.26 -16.24 -0.10
C GLY A 128 -8.65 -15.43 1.14
N ALA A 129 -8.88 -16.11 2.27
CA ALA A 129 -9.30 -15.45 3.52
C ALA A 129 -8.28 -14.42 4.05
N GLU A 130 -6.98 -14.67 3.83
CA GLU A 130 -5.89 -13.84 4.38
C GLU A 130 -5.02 -13.20 3.30
N ARG A 131 -5.14 -13.64 2.05
CA ARG A 131 -4.32 -13.19 0.93
C ARG A 131 -5.13 -13.10 -0.36
N ALA A 132 -4.90 -12.03 -1.10
CA ALA A 132 -5.47 -11.85 -2.42
C ALA A 132 -4.43 -11.28 -3.39
N SER A 133 -4.65 -11.51 -4.68
CA SER A 133 -3.88 -10.89 -5.75
C SER A 133 -4.81 -10.04 -6.60
N VAL A 134 -4.51 -8.74 -6.72
CA VAL A 134 -5.27 -7.82 -7.55
C VAL A 134 -4.41 -7.38 -8.73
N GLY A 135 -4.91 -7.63 -9.93
CA GLY A 135 -4.25 -7.23 -11.17
C GLY A 135 -4.63 -5.80 -11.58
N MET A 136 -3.68 -5.12 -12.21
CA MET A 136 -3.85 -3.81 -12.80
C MET A 136 -3.02 -3.73 -14.09
N GLU A 137 -3.44 -2.91 -15.02
CA GLU A 137 -2.67 -2.52 -16.18
C GLU A 137 -2.44 -1.02 -16.17
N VAL A 138 -1.20 -0.63 -16.44
CA VAL A 138 -0.80 0.77 -16.61
C VAL A 138 -0.32 0.94 -18.03
N THR A 139 -0.90 1.90 -18.75
CA THR A 139 -0.51 2.23 -20.13
C THR A 139 0.30 3.51 -20.12
N ASP A 140 1.46 3.52 -20.77
CA ASP A 140 2.29 4.73 -20.92
C ASP A 140 1.84 5.61 -22.09
N ASN A 141 2.54 6.73 -22.28
CA ASN A 141 2.26 7.69 -23.36
C ASN A 141 2.59 7.18 -24.77
N LYS A 142 3.24 6.02 -24.88
CA LYS A 142 3.53 5.32 -26.15
C LYS A 142 2.52 4.20 -26.43
N GLY A 143 1.56 3.99 -25.54
CA GLY A 143 0.58 2.91 -25.64
C GLY A 143 1.08 1.55 -25.16
N VAL A 144 2.27 1.48 -24.54
CA VAL A 144 2.80 0.24 -23.96
C VAL A 144 2.07 -0.07 -22.68
N VAL A 145 1.61 -1.32 -22.54
CA VAL A 145 0.87 -1.80 -21.37
C VAL A 145 1.81 -2.52 -20.43
N TYR A 146 1.88 -2.07 -19.19
CA TYR A 146 2.66 -2.68 -18.10
C TYR A 146 1.71 -3.41 -17.15
N PRO A 147 1.78 -4.74 -17.07
CA PRO A 147 0.99 -5.49 -16.10
C PRO A 147 1.55 -5.26 -14.69
N VAL A 148 0.64 -4.96 -13.76
CA VAL A 148 0.92 -4.78 -12.34
C VAL A 148 0.10 -5.79 -11.55
N SER A 149 0.69 -6.40 -10.54
CA SER A 149 0.01 -7.28 -9.61
C SER A 149 0.32 -6.88 -8.18
N TYR A 150 -0.74 -6.59 -7.43
CA TYR A 150 -0.66 -6.30 -6.00
C TYR A 150 -0.90 -7.57 -5.18
N THR A 151 -0.03 -7.83 -4.20
CA THR A 151 -0.31 -8.81 -3.15
C THR A 151 -0.92 -8.09 -1.97
N MET A 152 -2.17 -8.42 -1.68
CA MET A 152 -2.92 -7.91 -0.54
C MET A 152 -2.91 -8.93 0.59
N VAL A 153 -2.88 -8.47 1.82
CA VAL A 153 -3.00 -9.28 3.03
C VAL A 153 -4.07 -8.70 3.96
N GLN A 154 -4.77 -9.56 4.68
CA GLN A 154 -5.68 -9.12 5.74
C GLN A 154 -4.89 -8.88 7.04
N LEU A 155 -5.02 -7.68 7.60
CA LEU A 155 -4.52 -7.28 8.90
C LEU A 155 -5.65 -6.61 9.67
N ASP A 156 -5.98 -7.13 10.85
CA ASP A 156 -7.05 -6.59 11.71
C ASP A 156 -8.39 -6.37 10.96
N GLY A 157 -8.74 -7.32 10.09
CA GLY A 157 -9.95 -7.26 9.28
C GLY A 157 -9.91 -6.27 8.11
N GLN A 158 -8.76 -5.71 7.77
CA GLN A 158 -8.57 -4.77 6.66
C GLN A 158 -7.58 -5.32 5.63
N TRP A 159 -7.86 -5.11 4.36
CA TRP A 159 -6.92 -5.43 3.30
C TRP A 159 -5.84 -4.36 3.18
N LYS A 160 -4.57 -4.82 3.22
CA LYS A 160 -3.38 -3.98 3.10
C LYS A 160 -2.48 -4.49 1.97
N LEU A 161 -1.87 -3.57 1.24
CA LEU A 161 -0.86 -3.87 0.23
C LEU A 161 0.44 -4.34 0.93
N ARG A 162 0.93 -5.53 0.56
CA ARG A 162 2.16 -6.11 1.09
C ARG A 162 3.28 -6.19 0.05
N ASN A 163 2.97 -6.34 -1.23
CA ASN A 163 3.97 -6.43 -2.29
C ASN A 163 3.40 -6.02 -3.65
N VAL A 164 4.27 -5.56 -4.54
CA VAL A 164 3.95 -5.19 -5.92
C VAL A 164 4.86 -5.95 -6.87
N ILE A 165 4.28 -6.45 -7.96
CA ILE A 165 5.01 -6.99 -9.11
C ILE A 165 4.67 -6.11 -10.30
N ILE A 166 5.67 -5.54 -10.95
CA ILE A 166 5.50 -4.66 -12.12
C ILE A 166 6.25 -5.29 -13.29
N ASN A 167 5.55 -5.60 -14.37
CA ASN A 167 6.13 -6.22 -15.57
C ASN A 167 7.01 -7.45 -15.25
N GLY A 168 6.54 -8.30 -14.32
CA GLY A 168 7.25 -9.50 -13.86
C GLY A 168 8.31 -9.25 -12.77
N ILE A 169 8.72 -8.01 -12.53
CA ILE A 169 9.70 -7.65 -11.50
C ILE A 169 9.02 -7.58 -10.12
N ASN A 170 9.44 -8.45 -9.20
CA ASN A 170 8.98 -8.40 -7.82
C ASN A 170 9.72 -7.29 -7.05
N VAL A 171 9.02 -6.17 -6.81
CA VAL A 171 9.59 -4.97 -6.18
C VAL A 171 10.08 -5.24 -4.75
N GLY A 172 9.32 -6.03 -3.98
CA GLY A 172 9.74 -6.41 -2.62
C GLY A 172 11.01 -7.26 -2.60
N LYS A 173 11.16 -8.17 -3.58
CA LYS A 173 12.39 -8.95 -3.73
C LYS A 173 13.56 -8.07 -4.15
N LEU A 174 13.36 -7.18 -5.11
CA LEU A 174 14.38 -6.25 -5.57
C LEU A 174 14.97 -5.44 -4.40
N PHE A 175 14.12 -4.79 -3.60
CA PHE A 175 14.59 -4.02 -2.45
C PHE A 175 15.21 -4.87 -1.35
N ARG A 176 14.76 -6.11 -1.17
CA ARG A 176 15.40 -7.05 -0.23
C ARG A 176 16.82 -7.38 -0.63
N ASP A 177 17.04 -7.67 -1.91
CA ASP A 177 18.37 -7.98 -2.44
C ASP A 177 19.29 -6.74 -2.30
N GLN A 178 18.79 -5.54 -2.63
CA GLN A 178 19.51 -4.28 -2.43
C GLN A 178 19.82 -3.99 -0.95
N PHE A 179 18.93 -4.34 -0.02
CA PHE A 179 19.19 -4.19 1.40
C PHE A 179 20.32 -5.11 1.87
N ALA A 180 20.29 -6.37 1.46
CA ALA A 180 21.33 -7.34 1.78
C ALA A 180 22.72 -6.89 1.26
N ASP A 181 22.76 -6.42 0.01
CA ASP A 181 23.98 -5.88 -0.60
C ASP A 181 24.49 -4.63 0.14
N SER A 182 23.59 -3.73 0.54
CA SER A 182 23.94 -2.54 1.30
C SER A 182 24.48 -2.88 2.69
N MET A 183 23.89 -3.88 3.37
CA MET A 183 24.39 -4.39 4.63
C MET A 183 25.83 -4.93 4.49
N GLN A 184 26.13 -5.69 3.43
CA GLN A 184 27.48 -6.19 3.17
C GLN A 184 28.47 -5.03 2.93
N ARG A 185 28.14 -4.08 2.06
CA ARG A 185 28.98 -2.90 1.78
C ARG A 185 29.26 -2.05 3.01
N ASN A 186 28.32 -1.99 3.94
CA ASN A 186 28.42 -1.24 5.19
C ASN A 186 29.03 -2.04 6.35
N GLY A 187 29.60 -3.21 6.10
CA GLY A 187 30.20 -4.07 7.13
C GLY A 187 29.19 -4.59 8.17
N ASN A 188 27.95 -4.87 7.72
CA ASN A 188 26.81 -5.25 8.54
C ASN A 188 26.38 -4.18 9.58
N ASN A 189 26.68 -2.92 9.33
CA ASN A 189 26.21 -1.81 10.14
C ASN A 189 24.80 -1.39 9.71
N LEU A 190 23.83 -1.71 10.56
CA LEU A 190 22.41 -1.46 10.28
C LEU A 190 22.10 0.04 10.20
N ASP A 191 22.61 0.85 11.10
CA ASP A 191 22.37 2.30 11.11
C ASP A 191 22.88 2.96 9.83
N LYS A 192 24.10 2.60 9.43
CA LYS A 192 24.69 3.09 8.18
C LYS A 192 23.86 2.70 6.94
N THR A 193 23.31 1.50 6.96
CA THR A 193 22.46 1.00 5.88
C THR A 193 21.12 1.73 5.84
N ILE A 194 20.50 1.98 6.99
CA ILE A 194 19.25 2.74 7.10
C ILE A 194 19.46 4.19 6.64
N ASP A 195 20.53 4.83 7.06
CA ASP A 195 20.81 6.24 6.76
C ASP A 195 21.14 6.44 5.27
N GLY A 196 21.82 5.48 4.63
CA GLY A 196 22.16 5.50 3.21
C GLY A 196 21.05 4.98 2.28
N TRP A 197 19.85 4.68 2.78
CA TRP A 197 18.81 3.99 2.00
C TRP A 197 18.32 4.78 0.77
N ALA A 198 18.28 6.11 0.84
CA ALA A 198 17.88 6.96 -0.28
C ALA A 198 18.74 6.72 -1.53
N GLU A 199 20.05 6.53 -1.36
CA GLU A 199 20.96 6.24 -2.48
C GLU A 199 20.68 4.85 -3.09
N VAL A 200 20.28 3.89 -2.27
CA VAL A 200 19.92 2.55 -2.74
C VAL A 200 18.68 2.59 -3.61
N VAL A 201 17.64 3.33 -3.20
CA VAL A 201 16.41 3.51 -3.98
C VAL A 201 16.68 4.25 -5.30
N ALA A 202 17.52 5.29 -5.27
CA ALA A 202 17.92 6.01 -6.48
C ALA A 202 18.57 5.08 -7.51
N LYS A 203 19.55 4.28 -7.08
CA LYS A 203 20.23 3.30 -7.97
C LYS A 203 19.29 2.22 -8.49
N ALA A 204 18.32 1.78 -7.68
CA ALA A 204 17.32 0.80 -8.11
C ALA A 204 16.42 1.35 -9.22
N LYS A 205 16.04 2.63 -9.14
CA LYS A 205 15.30 3.34 -10.19
C LYS A 205 16.09 3.35 -11.51
N ASP A 206 17.33 3.83 -11.48
CA ASP A 206 18.19 3.90 -12.67
C ASP A 206 18.39 2.53 -13.33
N SER A 207 18.53 1.48 -12.51
CA SER A 207 18.67 0.09 -12.99
C SER A 207 17.36 -0.42 -13.63
N ALA A 208 16.21 -0.09 -13.09
CA ALA A 208 14.91 -0.48 -13.64
C ALA A 208 14.61 0.25 -14.96
N GLU A 209 14.94 1.54 -15.06
CA GLU A 209 14.83 2.33 -16.29
C GLU A 209 15.78 1.82 -17.38
N GLY A 210 17.03 1.45 -17.02
CA GLY A 210 17.99 0.85 -17.92
C GLY A 210 17.56 -0.53 -18.45
N GLN A 211 16.92 -1.36 -17.64
CA GLN A 211 16.37 -2.65 -18.07
C GLN A 211 15.16 -2.50 -18.99
N GLN A 212 14.32 -1.49 -18.79
CA GLN A 212 13.20 -1.20 -19.69
C GLN A 212 13.69 -0.68 -21.07
N ALA A 213 14.75 0.11 -21.09
CA ALA A 213 15.34 0.64 -22.32
C ALA A 213 16.09 -0.44 -23.17
N SER A 214 16.63 -1.48 -22.51
CA SER A 214 17.38 -2.57 -23.16
C SER A 214 16.52 -3.76 -23.60
N GLY A 215 15.25 -3.79 -23.25
CA GLY A 215 14.28 -4.84 -23.61
C GLY A 215 13.48 -4.55 -24.89
N GLN A 216 13.94 -3.61 -25.72
CA GLN A 216 13.38 -3.33 -27.05
C GLN A 216 14.16 -4.04 -28.16
#